data_41b5ae5eaee22c889177a00556a4e285
#
_entry.id   41b5ae5eaee22c889177a00556a4e285
#
_cell.length_a   1.000
_cell.length_b   1.000
_cell.length_c   1.000
_cell.angle_alpha   90.00
_cell.angle_beta   90.00
_cell.angle_gamma   90.00
#
_symmetry.space_group_name_H-M   'P 1'
#
loop_
_entity.id
_entity.type
_entity.pdbx_description
1 polymer ?
#
loop_
_entity_poly.entity_id
_entity_poly.type
_entity_poly.pdbx_seq_one_letter_code
_entity_poly.pdbx_strand_id
1 'polypeptide(L)'
;RAVFPSEDPLVSLMVTFTTFAIGYLARPLGGLVLGRLGDKFGRRGVFLASIFVTSAATLGIGLVPTYAAWGIAASIIVVLLRLTQGFCLGGELPGAITYVVESAPRMAPFVCSVVFGFVTLGVALGTTIALVVGRVLSPQDAAVYGWRIAFVIGGVLGLASFWLRRSFEESPEFAELKRLE
;
A
#
# COMPACT_ATOMS: atom_id res chain seq x y z
N ARG A 1 19.39 3.70 7.74
CA ARG A 1 20.83 3.59 7.43
C ARG A 1 21.09 2.64 6.24
N ALA A 2 20.34 1.54 6.09
CA ALA A 2 20.56 0.60 4.99
C ALA A 2 20.30 1.21 3.59
N VAL A 3 19.38 2.17 3.47
CA VAL A 3 18.98 2.81 2.22
C VAL A 3 19.35 4.30 2.18
N PHE A 4 19.35 4.96 3.33
CA PHE A 4 19.70 6.37 3.51
C PHE A 4 20.85 6.50 4.52
N PRO A 5 22.11 6.30 4.08
CA PRO A 5 23.25 6.44 4.96
C PRO A 5 23.47 7.91 5.30
N SER A 6 23.65 8.19 6.57
CA SER A 6 24.12 9.48 7.09
C SER A 6 25.00 9.21 8.28
N GLU A 7 26.03 10.03 8.47
CA GLU A 7 26.88 10.00 9.66
C GLU A 7 26.07 10.34 10.91
N ASP A 8 25.12 11.27 10.78
CA ASP A 8 24.21 11.65 11.85
C ASP A 8 22.96 10.74 11.85
N PRO A 9 22.68 10.02 12.97
CA PRO A 9 21.48 9.21 13.13
C PRO A 9 20.17 9.99 12.96
N LEU A 10 20.13 11.25 13.39
CA LEU A 10 18.95 12.10 13.28
C LEU A 10 18.64 12.43 11.81
N VAL A 11 19.65 12.73 11.01
CA VAL A 11 19.46 12.99 9.57
C VAL A 11 18.91 11.76 8.85
N SER A 12 19.45 10.57 9.12
CA SER A 12 18.94 9.30 8.54
C SER A 12 17.47 9.06 8.92
N LEU A 13 17.09 9.36 10.17
CA LEU A 13 15.73 9.26 10.65
C LEU A 13 14.81 10.28 9.95
N MET A 14 15.23 11.53 9.85
CA MET A 14 14.47 12.59 9.17
C MET A 14 14.22 12.26 7.69
N VAL A 15 15.22 11.78 6.97
CA VAL A 15 15.06 11.36 5.57
C VAL A 15 14.08 10.19 5.44
N THR A 16 14.11 9.24 6.37
CA THR A 16 13.18 8.12 6.41
C THR A 16 11.74 8.61 6.62
N PHE A 17 11.51 9.51 7.59
CA PHE A 17 10.19 10.10 7.81
C PHE A 17 9.73 10.96 6.64
N THR A 18 10.62 11.74 6.01
CA THR A 18 10.32 12.52 4.82
C THR A 18 9.88 11.62 3.66
N THR A 19 10.58 10.50 3.45
CA THR A 19 10.19 9.51 2.42
C THR A 19 8.80 8.94 2.69
N PHE A 20 8.47 8.72 3.95
CA PHE A 20 7.13 8.28 4.34
C PHE A 20 6.07 9.38 4.12
N ALA A 21 6.37 10.61 4.50
CA ALA A 21 5.50 11.76 4.31
C ALA A 21 5.19 12.03 2.82
N ILE A 22 6.19 11.90 1.94
CA ILE A 22 6.02 12.02 0.49
C ILE A 22 4.97 11.02 -0.03
N GLY A 23 5.00 9.77 0.45
CA GLY A 23 3.97 8.77 0.13
C GLY A 23 2.56 9.21 0.57
N TYR A 24 2.42 9.84 1.73
CA TYR A 24 1.14 10.38 2.20
C TYR A 24 0.66 11.56 1.34
N LEU A 25 1.55 12.45 0.92
CA LEU A 25 1.22 13.59 0.05
C LEU A 25 0.77 13.15 -1.35
N ALA A 26 1.19 11.99 -1.81
CA ALA A 26 0.72 11.42 -3.08
C ALA A 26 -0.73 10.88 -3.02
N ARG A 27 -1.28 10.58 -1.83
CA ARG A 27 -2.62 9.98 -1.68
C ARG A 27 -3.76 10.83 -2.23
N PRO A 28 -3.88 12.16 -1.97
CA PRO A 28 -4.95 12.96 -2.53
C PRO A 28 -4.96 12.96 -4.05
N LEU A 29 -3.77 13.02 -4.68
CA LEU A 29 -3.64 12.94 -6.14
C LEU A 29 -4.09 11.57 -6.65
N GLY A 30 -3.66 10.50 -5.98
CA GLY A 30 -4.07 9.14 -6.29
C GLY A 30 -5.58 8.95 -6.19
N GLY A 31 -6.19 9.43 -5.11
CA GLY A 31 -7.64 9.39 -4.92
C GLY A 31 -8.41 10.09 -6.04
N LEU A 32 -7.97 11.28 -6.43
CA LEU A 32 -8.58 12.04 -7.51
C LEU A 32 -8.46 11.36 -8.88
N VAL A 33 -7.26 10.86 -9.21
CA VAL A 33 -6.98 10.22 -10.51
C VAL A 33 -7.63 8.85 -10.59
N LEU A 34 -7.43 7.99 -9.58
CA LEU A 34 -7.98 6.63 -9.56
C LEU A 34 -9.51 6.64 -9.42
N GLY A 35 -10.08 7.62 -8.69
CA GLY A 35 -11.52 7.82 -8.64
C GLY A 35 -12.09 8.08 -10.03
N ARG A 36 -11.56 9.08 -10.76
CA ARG A 36 -11.99 9.37 -12.14
C ARG A 36 -11.80 8.21 -13.11
N LEU A 37 -10.69 7.47 -12.98
CA LEU A 37 -10.45 6.29 -13.78
C LEU A 37 -11.47 5.19 -13.45
N GLY A 38 -11.82 5.01 -12.17
CA GLY A 38 -12.85 4.08 -11.73
C GLY A 38 -14.22 4.38 -12.30
N ASP A 39 -14.61 5.66 -12.31
CA ASP A 39 -15.88 6.10 -12.89
C ASP A 39 -15.92 5.92 -14.42
N LYS A 40 -14.77 6.03 -15.11
CA LYS A 40 -14.69 5.89 -16.57
C LYS A 40 -14.52 4.44 -17.07
N PHE A 41 -13.68 3.65 -16.40
CA PHE A 41 -13.28 2.31 -16.87
C PHE A 41 -13.82 1.16 -16.03
N GLY A 42 -14.60 1.46 -15.00
CA GLY A 42 -15.09 0.48 -14.04
C GLY A 42 -14.27 0.44 -12.76
N ARG A 43 -14.97 0.46 -11.64
CA ARG A 43 -14.34 0.56 -10.31
C ARG A 43 -13.54 -0.68 -9.95
N ARG A 44 -14.04 -1.87 -10.33
CA ARG A 44 -13.36 -3.14 -10.07
C ARG A 44 -11.99 -3.20 -10.72
N GLY A 45 -11.89 -2.84 -12.02
CA GLY A 45 -10.63 -2.90 -12.76
C GLY A 45 -9.55 -2.00 -12.16
N VAL A 46 -9.90 -0.75 -11.87
CA VAL A 46 -8.98 0.22 -11.27
C VAL A 46 -8.58 -0.18 -9.85
N PHE A 47 -9.52 -0.69 -9.06
CA PHE A 47 -9.26 -1.19 -7.71
C PHE A 47 -8.30 -2.39 -7.70
N LEU A 48 -8.51 -3.37 -8.57
CA LEU A 48 -7.59 -4.50 -8.71
C LEU A 48 -6.21 -4.07 -9.19
N ALA A 49 -6.14 -3.16 -10.15
CA ALA A 49 -4.86 -2.62 -10.63
C ALA A 49 -4.11 -1.88 -9.52
N SER A 50 -4.80 -1.07 -8.70
CA SER A 50 -4.16 -0.36 -7.58
C SER A 50 -3.60 -1.32 -6.54
N ILE A 51 -4.33 -2.37 -6.15
CA ILE A 51 -3.85 -3.40 -5.21
C ILE A 51 -2.62 -4.11 -5.77
N PHE A 52 -2.67 -4.52 -7.04
CA PHE A 52 -1.53 -5.19 -7.67
C PHE A 52 -0.28 -4.32 -7.67
N VAL A 53 -0.42 -3.05 -8.11
CA VAL A 53 0.71 -2.10 -8.16
C VAL A 53 1.24 -1.79 -6.76
N THR A 54 0.37 -1.59 -5.76
CA THR A 54 0.77 -1.38 -4.36
C THR A 54 1.54 -2.58 -3.82
N SER A 55 1.05 -3.80 -4.08
CA SER A 55 1.69 -5.03 -3.63
C SER A 55 3.04 -5.26 -4.29
N ALA A 56 3.12 -5.03 -5.61
CA ALA A 56 4.37 -5.11 -6.36
C ALA A 56 5.38 -4.06 -5.88
N ALA A 57 4.95 -2.82 -5.63
CA ALA A 57 5.80 -1.78 -5.07
C ALA A 57 6.29 -2.12 -3.65
N THR A 58 5.43 -2.73 -2.83
CA THR A 58 5.79 -3.21 -1.49
C THR A 58 6.86 -4.30 -1.54
N LEU A 59 6.68 -5.31 -2.40
CA LEU A 59 7.70 -6.31 -2.67
C LEU A 59 8.98 -5.69 -3.21
N GLY A 60 8.86 -4.78 -4.18
CA GLY A 60 9.98 -4.06 -4.76
C GLY A 60 10.83 -3.38 -3.71
N ILE A 61 10.21 -2.67 -2.74
CA ILE A 61 10.95 -2.06 -1.63
C ILE A 61 11.74 -3.12 -0.85
N GLY A 62 11.12 -4.25 -0.51
CA GLY A 62 11.80 -5.33 0.21
C GLY A 62 12.99 -5.94 -0.53
N LEU A 63 12.98 -5.89 -1.86
CA LEU A 63 14.02 -6.46 -2.74
C LEU A 63 15.11 -5.46 -3.15
N VAL A 64 14.92 -4.14 -2.91
CA VAL A 64 15.92 -3.13 -3.26
C VAL A 64 17.24 -3.43 -2.53
N PRO A 65 18.39 -3.46 -3.24
CA PRO A 65 19.69 -3.56 -2.64
C PRO A 65 20.00 -2.42 -1.69
N THR A 66 20.95 -2.63 -0.80
CA THR A 66 21.39 -1.58 0.12
C THR A 66 22.13 -0.46 -0.63
N TYR A 67 22.21 0.71 -0.01
CA TYR A 67 23.00 1.82 -0.52
C TYR A 67 24.47 1.44 -0.81
N ALA A 68 25.02 0.54 -0.01
CA ALA A 68 26.40 0.05 -0.21
C ALA A 68 26.59 -0.66 -1.56
N ALA A 69 25.52 -1.28 -2.11
CA ALA A 69 25.56 -1.99 -3.39
C ALA A 69 25.24 -1.09 -4.59
N TRP A 70 24.22 -0.22 -4.48
CA TRP A 70 23.70 0.57 -5.61
C TRP A 70 23.81 2.08 -5.40
N GLY A 71 24.39 2.54 -4.30
CA GLY A 71 24.54 3.96 -4.02
C GLY A 71 23.20 4.70 -3.99
N ILE A 72 23.20 5.93 -4.50
CA ILE A 72 22.01 6.81 -4.53
C ILE A 72 20.84 6.23 -5.32
N ALA A 73 21.08 5.32 -6.27
CA ALA A 73 20.02 4.68 -7.05
C ALA A 73 19.07 3.88 -6.16
N ALA A 74 19.58 3.19 -5.12
CA ALA A 74 18.74 2.48 -4.14
C ALA A 74 17.76 3.44 -3.44
N SER A 75 18.24 4.61 -3.01
CA SER A 75 17.40 5.62 -2.35
C SER A 75 16.32 6.16 -3.29
N ILE A 76 16.68 6.49 -4.54
CA ILE A 76 15.75 7.01 -5.55
C ILE A 76 14.66 5.97 -5.83
N ILE A 77 15.02 4.71 -6.02
CA ILE A 77 14.05 3.62 -6.29
C ILE A 77 13.09 3.47 -5.11
N VAL A 78 13.56 3.49 -3.87
CA VAL A 78 12.69 3.40 -2.70
C VAL A 78 11.73 4.59 -2.63
N VAL A 79 12.17 5.81 -2.91
CA VAL A 79 11.31 7.00 -2.95
C VAL A 79 10.23 6.85 -4.03
N LEU A 80 10.60 6.42 -5.24
CA LEU A 80 9.65 6.21 -6.35
C LEU A 80 8.63 5.12 -6.01
N LEU A 81 9.06 4.00 -5.42
CA LEU A 81 8.15 2.94 -4.99
C LEU A 81 7.21 3.42 -3.87
N ARG A 82 7.68 4.28 -2.96
CA ARG A 82 6.86 4.91 -1.92
C ARG A 82 5.83 5.88 -2.49
N LEU A 83 6.21 6.68 -3.48
CA LEU A 83 5.27 7.53 -4.21
C LEU A 83 4.19 6.70 -4.89
N THR A 84 4.59 5.64 -5.58
CA THR A 84 3.66 4.70 -6.25
C THR A 84 2.70 4.05 -5.25
N GLN A 85 3.20 3.55 -4.11
CA GLN A 85 2.36 3.02 -3.03
C GLN A 85 1.37 4.07 -2.52
N GLY A 86 1.85 5.27 -2.21
CA GLY A 86 1.01 6.35 -1.70
C GLY A 86 -0.07 6.74 -2.69
N PHE A 87 0.28 6.86 -3.96
CA PHE A 87 -0.67 7.16 -5.04
C PHE A 87 -1.78 6.09 -5.14
N CYS A 88 -1.43 4.81 -5.20
CA CYS A 88 -2.39 3.73 -5.30
C CYS A 88 -3.30 3.62 -4.06
N LEU A 89 -2.72 3.72 -2.86
CA LEU A 89 -3.47 3.70 -1.60
C LEU A 89 -4.47 4.85 -1.48
N GLY A 90 -4.22 5.98 -2.17
CA GLY A 90 -5.13 7.12 -2.20
C GLY A 90 -6.49 6.80 -2.80
N GLY A 91 -6.55 5.94 -3.81
CA GLY A 91 -7.81 5.51 -4.44
C GLY A 91 -8.42 4.24 -3.83
N GLU A 92 -7.62 3.45 -3.10
CA GLU A 92 -8.01 2.12 -2.63
C GLU A 92 -9.10 2.17 -1.54
N LEU A 93 -8.91 2.97 -0.50
CA LEU A 93 -9.88 3.07 0.59
C LEU A 93 -11.18 3.77 0.17
N PRO A 94 -11.16 4.94 -0.50
CA PRO A 94 -12.38 5.55 -1.03
C PRO A 94 -13.12 4.63 -2.00
N GLY A 95 -12.40 3.96 -2.91
CA GLY A 95 -12.99 3.00 -3.85
C GLY A 95 -13.66 1.82 -3.15
N ALA A 96 -13.03 1.25 -2.11
CA ALA A 96 -13.62 0.19 -1.31
C ALA A 96 -14.89 0.63 -0.58
N ILE A 97 -14.86 1.84 0.03
CA ILE A 97 -16.03 2.40 0.73
C ILE A 97 -17.18 2.62 -0.24
N THR A 98 -16.92 3.23 -1.39
CA THR A 98 -17.94 3.49 -2.41
C THR A 98 -18.56 2.17 -2.90
N TYR A 99 -17.73 1.18 -3.25
CA TYR A 99 -18.21 -0.15 -3.66
C TYR A 99 -19.14 -0.78 -2.62
N VAL A 100 -18.75 -0.72 -1.35
CA VAL A 100 -19.53 -1.29 -0.25
C VAL A 100 -20.86 -0.57 -0.05
N VAL A 101 -20.86 0.76 -0.09
CA VAL A 101 -22.07 1.58 0.06
C VAL A 101 -23.05 1.31 -1.07
N GLU A 102 -22.57 1.18 -2.30
CA GLU A 102 -23.39 0.85 -3.47
C GLU A 102 -23.93 -0.58 -3.42
N SER A 103 -23.10 -1.53 -2.97
CA SER A 103 -23.51 -2.94 -2.90
C SER A 103 -24.46 -3.26 -1.73
N ALA A 104 -24.41 -2.50 -0.64
CA ALA A 104 -25.21 -2.74 0.56
C ALA A 104 -25.69 -1.45 1.25
N PRO A 105 -26.54 -0.62 0.60
CA PRO A 105 -26.90 0.71 1.11
C PRO A 105 -27.54 0.70 2.50
N ARG A 106 -28.37 -0.31 2.79
CA ARG A 106 -29.04 -0.44 4.09
C ARG A 106 -28.11 -0.78 5.25
N MET A 107 -26.97 -1.41 4.97
CA MET A 107 -25.98 -1.82 5.95
C MET A 107 -24.67 -1.01 5.84
N ALA A 108 -24.65 0.04 5.04
CA ALA A 108 -23.47 0.84 4.75
C ALA A 108 -22.69 1.28 6.01
N PRO A 109 -23.33 1.80 7.09
CA PRO A 109 -22.60 2.20 8.30
C PRO A 109 -21.87 1.02 8.97
N PHE A 110 -22.52 -0.14 9.04
CA PHE A 110 -21.92 -1.34 9.63
C PHE A 110 -20.75 -1.85 8.79
N VAL A 111 -20.95 -1.99 7.49
CA VAL A 111 -19.91 -2.52 6.60
C VAL A 111 -18.71 -1.57 6.49
N CYS A 112 -18.94 -0.24 6.47
CA CYS A 112 -17.86 0.74 6.57
C CYS A 112 -17.07 0.59 7.88
N SER A 113 -17.74 0.38 9.01
CA SER A 113 -17.07 0.14 10.30
C SER A 113 -16.20 -1.12 10.27
N VAL A 114 -16.69 -2.18 9.63
CA VAL A 114 -15.91 -3.41 9.42
C VAL A 114 -14.67 -3.15 8.56
N VAL A 115 -14.79 -2.39 7.46
CA VAL A 115 -13.65 -2.01 6.62
C VAL A 115 -12.59 -1.25 7.43
N PHE A 116 -12.99 -0.24 8.22
CA PHE A 116 -12.06 0.48 9.09
C PHE A 116 -11.46 -0.40 10.18
N GLY A 117 -12.22 -1.35 10.72
CA GLY A 117 -11.73 -2.34 11.67
C GLY A 117 -10.60 -3.19 11.06
N PHE A 118 -10.78 -3.66 9.83
CA PHE A 118 -9.71 -4.41 9.13
C PHE A 118 -8.50 -3.55 8.76
N VAL A 119 -8.69 -2.27 8.44
CA VAL A 119 -7.56 -1.34 8.25
C VAL A 119 -6.74 -1.24 9.54
N THR A 120 -7.39 -1.06 10.68
CA THR A 120 -6.73 -0.99 11.99
C THR A 120 -6.04 -2.31 12.34
N LEU A 121 -6.70 -3.44 12.09
CA LEU A 121 -6.12 -4.77 12.28
C LEU A 121 -4.86 -4.97 11.42
N GLY A 122 -4.87 -4.48 10.18
CA GLY A 122 -3.71 -4.50 9.29
C GLY A 122 -2.52 -3.72 9.85
N VAL A 123 -2.76 -2.54 10.44
CA VAL A 123 -1.71 -1.75 11.13
C VAL A 123 -1.17 -2.52 12.33
N ALA A 124 -2.04 -3.11 13.15
CA ALA A 124 -1.64 -3.92 14.29
C ALA A 124 -0.81 -5.14 13.88
N LEU A 125 -1.21 -5.83 12.81
CA LEU A 125 -0.46 -6.96 12.25
C LEU A 125 0.93 -6.54 11.77
N GLY A 126 1.03 -5.44 11.03
CA GLY A 126 2.31 -4.89 10.57
C GLY A 126 3.24 -4.54 11.74
N THR A 127 2.71 -3.90 12.77
CA THR A 127 3.47 -3.59 13.99
C THR A 127 3.93 -4.86 14.71
N THR A 128 3.06 -5.87 14.79
CA THR A 128 3.40 -7.16 15.42
C THR A 128 4.53 -7.86 14.66
N ILE A 129 4.46 -7.90 13.32
CA ILE A 129 5.54 -8.46 12.49
C ILE A 129 6.86 -7.72 12.77
N ALA A 130 6.84 -6.38 12.81
CA ALA A 130 8.04 -5.59 13.08
C ALA A 130 8.63 -5.90 14.48
N LEU A 131 7.77 -6.04 15.49
CA LEU A 131 8.20 -6.41 16.86
C LEU A 131 8.79 -7.83 16.92
N VAL A 132 8.16 -8.80 16.27
CA VAL A 132 8.65 -10.19 16.24
C VAL A 132 9.99 -10.24 15.53
N VAL A 133 10.12 -9.63 14.37
CA VAL A 133 11.38 -9.56 13.63
C VAL A 133 12.47 -8.92 14.47
N GLY A 134 12.18 -7.82 15.17
CA GLY A 134 13.15 -7.15 16.06
C GLY A 134 13.52 -7.94 17.31
N ARG A 135 12.70 -8.94 17.71
CA ARG A 135 13.01 -9.85 18.84
C ARG A 135 13.76 -11.11 18.46
N VAL A 136 13.48 -11.61 17.24
CA VAL A 136 14.06 -12.88 16.74
C VAL A 136 15.45 -12.68 16.12
N LEU A 137 15.65 -11.54 15.45
CA LEU A 137 16.93 -11.23 14.82
C LEU A 137 17.88 -10.52 15.80
N SER A 138 19.19 -10.74 15.60
CA SER A 138 20.19 -9.93 16.29
C SER A 138 20.03 -8.44 15.91
N PRO A 139 20.43 -7.47 16.75
CA PRO A 139 20.33 -6.04 16.41
C PRO A 139 21.02 -5.68 15.09
N GLN A 140 22.06 -6.38 14.74
CA GLN A 140 22.82 -6.20 13.49
C GLN A 140 22.04 -6.73 12.28
N ASP A 141 21.50 -7.96 12.37
CA ASP A 141 20.69 -8.57 11.31
C ASP A 141 19.34 -7.89 11.14
N ALA A 142 18.70 -7.44 12.22
CA ALA A 142 17.48 -6.68 12.19
C ALA A 142 17.65 -5.34 11.43
N ALA A 143 18.79 -4.68 11.59
CA ALA A 143 19.10 -3.44 10.88
C ALA A 143 19.32 -3.66 9.37
N VAL A 144 19.83 -4.82 8.95
CA VAL A 144 20.13 -5.12 7.54
C VAL A 144 18.97 -5.81 6.84
N TYR A 145 18.34 -6.80 7.47
CA TYR A 145 17.34 -7.68 6.86
C TYR A 145 15.94 -7.50 7.42
N GLY A 146 15.79 -7.00 8.66
CA GLY A 146 14.52 -6.97 9.35
C GLY A 146 13.41 -6.22 8.60
N TRP A 147 13.73 -5.06 8.06
CA TRP A 147 12.78 -4.27 7.27
C TRP A 147 12.41 -4.97 5.94
N ARG A 148 13.33 -5.69 5.31
CA ARG A 148 13.06 -6.45 4.09
C ARG A 148 12.04 -7.55 4.31
N ILE A 149 12.20 -8.32 5.39
CA ILE A 149 11.28 -9.39 5.76
C ILE A 149 9.86 -8.84 5.92
N ALA A 150 9.70 -7.72 6.63
CA ALA A 150 8.40 -7.09 6.81
C ALA A 150 7.78 -6.66 5.48
N PHE A 151 8.56 -6.07 4.56
CA PHE A 151 8.08 -5.65 3.24
C PHE A 151 7.75 -6.85 2.33
N VAL A 152 8.55 -7.90 2.35
CA VAL A 152 8.30 -9.11 1.57
C VAL A 152 7.02 -9.80 2.05
N ILE A 153 6.84 -9.97 3.37
CA ILE A 153 5.60 -10.52 3.94
C ILE A 153 4.40 -9.66 3.52
N GLY A 154 4.48 -8.34 3.70
CA GLY A 154 3.41 -7.42 3.32
C GLY A 154 3.07 -7.47 1.83
N GLY A 155 4.07 -7.53 0.97
CA GLY A 155 3.89 -7.64 -0.48
C GLY A 155 3.26 -8.97 -0.91
N VAL A 156 3.68 -10.09 -0.32
CA VAL A 156 3.09 -11.42 -0.58
C VAL A 156 1.63 -11.46 -0.12
N LEU A 157 1.32 -10.94 1.07
CA LEU A 157 -0.05 -10.85 1.56
C LEU A 157 -0.92 -9.94 0.66
N GLY A 158 -0.35 -8.85 0.15
CA GLY A 158 -1.02 -7.96 -0.81
C GLY A 158 -1.33 -8.68 -2.13
N LEU A 159 -0.39 -9.43 -2.69
CA LEU A 159 -0.62 -10.24 -3.89
C LEU A 159 -1.66 -11.35 -3.63
N ALA A 160 -1.62 -12.01 -2.49
CA ALA A 160 -2.65 -12.97 -2.11
C ALA A 160 -4.04 -12.31 -2.05
N SER A 161 -4.12 -11.09 -1.48
CA SER A 161 -5.35 -10.29 -1.48
C SER A 161 -5.83 -9.95 -2.90
N PHE A 162 -4.93 -9.59 -3.82
CA PHE A 162 -5.26 -9.39 -5.23
C PHE A 162 -5.89 -10.65 -5.85
N TRP A 163 -5.29 -11.81 -5.62
CA TRP A 163 -5.82 -13.08 -6.13
C TRP A 163 -7.22 -13.40 -5.61
N LEU A 164 -7.48 -13.18 -4.33
CA LEU A 164 -8.78 -13.37 -3.73
C LEU A 164 -9.83 -12.41 -4.32
N ARG A 165 -9.45 -11.15 -4.53
CA ARG A 165 -10.38 -10.10 -4.98
C ARG A 165 -10.64 -10.10 -6.49
N ARG A 166 -9.81 -10.75 -7.30
CA ARG A 166 -10.03 -10.83 -8.75
C ARG A 166 -11.34 -11.53 -9.14
N SER A 167 -11.93 -12.31 -8.22
CA SER A 167 -13.20 -13.00 -8.40
C SER A 167 -14.42 -12.16 -8.05
N PHE A 168 -14.24 -10.93 -7.54
CA PHE A 168 -15.36 -10.04 -7.25
C PHE A 168 -16.02 -9.55 -8.54
N GLU A 169 -17.33 -9.39 -8.53
CA GLU A 169 -18.09 -8.81 -9.63
C GLU A 169 -18.01 -7.28 -9.62
N GLU A 170 -18.37 -6.65 -10.74
CA GLU A 170 -18.47 -5.18 -10.86
C GLU A 170 -19.63 -4.66 -10.01
N SER A 171 -19.59 -3.37 -9.61
CA SER A 171 -20.67 -2.79 -8.82
C SER A 171 -22.00 -2.77 -9.62
N PRO A 172 -23.15 -3.03 -8.95
CA PRO A 172 -24.46 -3.05 -9.62
C PRO A 172 -24.77 -1.75 -10.38
N GLU A 173 -24.45 -0.60 -9.79
CA GLU A 173 -24.71 0.71 -10.39
C GLU A 173 -23.88 0.93 -11.67
N PHE A 174 -22.61 0.51 -11.69
CA PHE A 174 -21.79 0.63 -12.89
C PHE A 174 -22.30 -0.32 -14.00
N ALA A 175 -22.77 -1.50 -13.63
CA ALA A 175 -23.33 -2.46 -14.59
C ALA A 175 -24.64 -1.92 -15.21
N GLU A 176 -25.47 -1.22 -14.44
CA GLU A 176 -26.70 -0.56 -14.95
C GLU A 176 -26.37 0.63 -15.87
N LEU A 177 -25.46 1.52 -15.49
CA LEU A 177 -25.04 2.66 -16.33
C LEU A 177 -24.55 2.19 -17.70
N LYS A 178 -23.74 1.13 -17.74
CA LYS A 178 -23.22 0.56 -18.99
C LYS A 178 -24.29 -0.12 -19.85
N ARG A 179 -25.46 -0.47 -19.30
CA ARG A 179 -26.59 -0.98 -20.10
C ARG A 179 -27.45 0.12 -20.73
N LEU A 180 -27.29 1.35 -20.23
CA LEU A 180 -28.04 2.52 -20.73
C LEU A 180 -27.27 3.33 -21.79
N GLU A 181 -25.98 3.06 -22.00
CA GLU A 181 -25.13 3.58 -23.09
C GLU A 181 -25.21 2.66 -24.34
#